data_db43ab40a89bff56ebc2347e4ced0493
#
_entry.id   db43ab40a89bff56ebc2347e4ced0493
#
_cell.length_a   1.000
_cell.length_b   1.000
_cell.length_c   1.000
_cell.angle_alpha   90.00
_cell.angle_beta   90.00
_cell.angle_gamma   90.00
#
_symmetry.space_group_name_H-M   'P 1'
#
loop_
_entity.id
_entity.type
_entity.pdbx_description
1 polymer ?
#
loop_
_entity_poly.entity_id
_entity_poly.type
_entity_poly.pdbx_seq_one_letter_code
_entity_poly.pdbx_strand_id
1 'polypeptide(L)'
;MKNAFLLVFLFCGSFLIAQNTVVTPPEKIRFAFEKEYPDKVAVWSINYVGDDNDEIRYEAKFNAENNTKALAVYNNLGILKAYELEIPLNQLPLKAQNYLKKNYPAKAVKEIAVVVDDKSKTTYEVGIEKESKFYDIVFDKNGGFDVIVEKD
;
A
#
# COMPACT_ATOMS: atom_id res chain seq x y z
N MET A 1 -20.94 8.71 14.34
CA MET A 1 -19.84 7.73 14.27
C MET A 1 -19.11 8.01 12.98
N LYS A 2 -17.86 8.45 13.06
CA LYS A 2 -17.07 8.79 11.88
C LYS A 2 -16.48 7.49 11.36
N ASN A 3 -17.02 6.95 10.28
CA ASN A 3 -16.40 5.85 9.57
C ASN A 3 -15.10 6.38 8.96
N ALA A 4 -13.99 6.12 9.65
CA ALA A 4 -12.69 6.26 9.06
C ALA A 4 -12.58 5.14 8.01
N PHE A 5 -12.73 5.48 6.75
CA PHE A 5 -12.42 4.59 5.64
C PHE A 5 -10.93 4.30 5.71
N LEU A 6 -10.60 3.16 6.28
CA LEU A 6 -9.23 2.67 6.32
C LEU A 6 -8.93 2.10 4.94
N LEU A 7 -8.18 2.85 4.16
CA LEU A 7 -7.62 2.37 2.91
C LEU A 7 -6.45 1.45 3.27
N VAL A 8 -6.71 0.17 3.41
CA VAL A 8 -5.67 -0.84 3.60
C VAL A 8 -5.18 -1.27 2.21
N PHE A 9 -3.94 -0.95 1.90
CA PHE A 9 -3.33 -1.32 0.63
C PHE A 9 -2.48 -2.57 0.79
N LEU A 10 -2.66 -3.48 -0.17
CA LEU A 10 -1.97 -4.75 -0.25
C LEU A 10 -0.61 -4.58 -0.95
N PHE A 11 0.45 -4.39 -0.19
CA PHE A 11 1.79 -4.50 -0.73
C PHE A 11 2.38 -5.88 -0.37
N CYS A 12 1.76 -6.96 -0.82
CA CYS A 12 2.31 -8.29 -0.60
C CYS A 12 3.16 -8.71 -1.81
N GLY A 13 4.46 -8.51 -1.68
CA GLY A 13 5.46 -8.92 -2.67
C GLY A 13 5.76 -10.41 -2.65
N SER A 14 4.75 -11.27 -2.72
CA SER A 14 4.97 -12.65 -3.08
C SER A 14 4.92 -12.78 -4.58
N PHE A 15 6.07 -12.96 -5.23
CA PHE A 15 6.17 -13.51 -6.58
C PHE A 15 5.70 -14.98 -6.58
N LEU A 16 4.47 -15.21 -6.16
CA LEU A 16 3.78 -16.41 -6.60
C LEU A 16 3.31 -16.11 -8.02
N ILE A 17 3.76 -16.91 -8.96
CA ILE A 17 3.22 -17.00 -10.31
C ILE A 17 1.80 -17.59 -10.20
N ALA A 18 0.88 -16.85 -9.57
CA ALA A 18 -0.54 -16.97 -9.82
C ALA A 18 -0.75 -16.24 -11.15
N GLN A 19 -1.50 -16.83 -12.06
CA GLN A 19 -1.83 -16.31 -13.38
C GLN A 19 -2.17 -14.81 -13.26
N ASN A 20 -1.14 -13.97 -13.46
CA ASN A 20 -1.31 -12.54 -13.49
C ASN A 20 -2.13 -12.23 -14.73
N THR A 21 -3.41 -12.05 -14.57
CA THR A 21 -4.23 -11.36 -15.55
C THR A 21 -3.59 -9.98 -15.69
N VAL A 22 -2.85 -9.77 -16.79
CA VAL A 22 -2.24 -8.46 -17.05
C VAL A 22 -3.40 -7.49 -17.22
N VAL A 23 -3.63 -6.67 -16.22
CA VAL A 23 -4.68 -5.67 -16.26
C VAL A 23 -4.20 -4.54 -17.16
N THR A 24 -5.00 -4.21 -18.17
CA THR A 24 -4.80 -3.00 -18.94
C THR A 24 -5.78 -1.94 -18.39
N PRO A 25 -5.31 -0.93 -17.69
CA PRO A 25 -6.20 0.10 -17.15
C PRO A 25 -6.80 0.94 -18.28
N PRO A 26 -7.96 1.57 -18.07
CA PRO A 26 -8.52 2.54 -19.01
C PRO A 26 -7.51 3.65 -19.34
N GLU A 27 -7.58 4.13 -20.58
CA GLU A 27 -6.62 5.11 -21.11
C GLU A 27 -6.47 6.37 -20.21
N LYS A 28 -7.58 6.87 -19.68
CA LYS A 28 -7.57 8.02 -18.76
C LYS A 28 -6.74 7.80 -17.50
N ILE A 29 -6.73 6.56 -16.97
CA ILE A 29 -6.00 6.20 -15.76
C ILE A 29 -4.52 6.04 -16.10
N ARG A 30 -4.21 5.37 -17.21
CA ARG A 30 -2.85 5.25 -17.71
C ARG A 30 -2.25 6.63 -17.99
N PHE A 31 -2.99 7.53 -18.65
CA PHE A 31 -2.54 8.89 -18.91
C PHE A 31 -2.30 9.69 -17.63
N ALA A 32 -3.15 9.54 -16.60
CA ALA A 32 -2.94 10.17 -15.29
C ALA A 32 -1.63 9.71 -14.66
N PHE A 33 -1.35 8.40 -14.71
CA PHE A 33 -0.10 7.84 -14.21
C PHE A 33 1.12 8.34 -14.98
N GLU A 34 1.10 8.27 -16.32
CA GLU A 34 2.20 8.70 -17.18
C GLU A 34 2.54 10.19 -17.02
N LYS A 35 1.51 11.01 -16.78
CA LYS A 35 1.70 12.45 -16.51
C LYS A 35 2.39 12.70 -15.17
N GLU A 36 2.08 11.91 -14.14
CA GLU A 36 2.60 12.11 -12.79
C GLU A 36 3.95 11.43 -12.60
N TYR A 37 4.13 10.27 -13.25
CA TYR A 37 5.35 9.47 -13.16
C TYR A 37 5.92 9.23 -14.58
N PRO A 38 6.47 10.28 -15.22
CA PRO A 38 7.03 10.15 -16.56
C PRO A 38 8.18 9.13 -16.55
N ASP A 39 8.31 8.37 -17.62
CA ASP A 39 9.34 7.35 -17.82
C ASP A 39 9.26 6.14 -16.86
N LYS A 40 8.20 6.01 -16.07
CA LYS A 40 7.96 4.84 -15.23
C LYS A 40 7.06 3.84 -15.94
N VAL A 41 7.42 2.56 -15.80
CA VAL A 41 6.61 1.44 -16.28
C VAL A 41 5.95 0.78 -15.07
N ALA A 42 4.63 0.66 -15.10
CA ALA A 42 3.86 0.06 -14.03
C ALA A 42 3.32 -1.32 -14.41
N VAL A 43 3.27 -2.21 -13.42
CA VAL A 43 2.44 -3.42 -13.45
C VAL A 43 1.12 -3.08 -12.79
N TRP A 44 0.01 -3.37 -13.48
CA TRP A 44 -1.31 -2.96 -13.05
C TRP A 44 -2.10 -4.12 -12.43
N SER A 45 -2.81 -3.80 -11.37
CA SER A 45 -3.84 -4.65 -10.75
C SER A 45 -5.12 -3.86 -10.51
N ILE A 46 -6.20 -4.59 -10.24
CA ILE A 46 -7.49 -4.03 -9.85
C ILE A 46 -7.79 -4.53 -8.45
N ASN A 47 -8.28 -3.62 -7.61
CA ASN A 47 -8.79 -3.93 -6.30
C ASN A 47 -10.23 -3.38 -6.17
N TYR A 48 -11.08 -4.12 -5.47
CA TYR A 48 -12.46 -3.72 -5.20
C TYR A 48 -12.55 -3.30 -3.74
N VAL A 49 -13.04 -2.09 -3.51
CA VAL A 49 -13.14 -1.51 -2.17
C VAL A 49 -14.57 -0.98 -1.94
N GLY A 50 -14.89 -0.68 -0.69
CA GLY A 50 -16.23 -0.29 -0.28
C GLY A 50 -16.95 -1.43 0.42
N ASP A 51 -18.05 -1.10 1.13
CA ASP A 51 -18.80 -2.07 1.95
C ASP A 51 -19.39 -3.21 1.10
N ASP A 52 -19.75 -2.92 -0.16
CA ASP A 52 -20.33 -3.87 -1.12
C ASP A 52 -19.33 -4.23 -2.25
N ASN A 53 -18.02 -3.89 -2.13
CA ASN A 53 -17.01 -4.01 -3.19
C ASN A 53 -17.44 -3.30 -4.49
N ASP A 54 -18.13 -2.17 -4.37
CA ASP A 54 -18.71 -1.42 -5.49
C ASP A 54 -17.76 -0.39 -6.10
N GLU A 55 -16.65 -0.08 -5.42
CA GLU A 55 -15.66 0.87 -5.90
C GLU A 55 -14.43 0.17 -6.45
N ILE A 56 -14.10 0.45 -7.72
CA ILE A 56 -12.92 -0.09 -8.39
C ILE A 56 -11.73 0.84 -8.14
N ARG A 57 -10.61 0.26 -7.70
CA ARG A 57 -9.31 0.89 -7.61
C ARG A 57 -8.36 0.25 -8.62
N TYR A 58 -7.59 1.08 -9.29
CA TYR A 58 -6.51 0.67 -10.19
C TYR A 58 -5.19 0.94 -9.51
N GLU A 59 -4.40 -0.09 -9.37
CA GLU A 59 -3.14 -0.09 -8.65
C GLU A 59 -1.98 -0.19 -9.65
N ALA A 60 -1.13 0.83 -9.67
CA ALA A 60 0.09 0.89 -10.48
C ALA A 60 1.29 0.59 -9.58
N LYS A 61 1.88 -0.60 -9.70
CA LYS A 61 3.13 -0.98 -9.02
C LYS A 61 4.31 -0.67 -9.91
N PHE A 62 5.27 0.10 -9.43
CA PHE A 62 6.43 0.53 -10.21
C PHE A 62 7.66 0.76 -9.33
N ASN A 63 8.81 0.95 -9.95
CA ASN A 63 10.02 1.38 -9.27
C ASN A 63 10.13 2.91 -9.33
N ALA A 64 10.09 3.56 -8.17
CA ALA A 64 10.37 4.97 -8.01
C ALA A 64 11.87 5.25 -8.18
N GLU A 65 12.37 6.33 -7.59
CA GLU A 65 13.80 6.61 -7.59
C GLU A 65 14.60 5.59 -6.78
N ASN A 66 15.87 5.41 -7.13
CA ASN A 66 16.78 4.46 -6.48
C ASN A 66 16.26 3.02 -6.44
N ASN A 67 15.43 2.64 -7.40
CA ASN A 67 14.80 1.33 -7.50
C ASN A 67 13.91 0.96 -6.28
N THR A 68 13.41 1.96 -5.57
CA THR A 68 12.49 1.78 -4.45
C THR A 68 11.10 1.40 -4.98
N LYS A 69 10.46 0.41 -4.38
CA LYS A 69 9.11 0.02 -4.80
C LYS A 69 8.10 1.08 -4.41
N ALA A 70 7.17 1.35 -5.31
CA ALA A 70 6.08 2.29 -5.11
C ALA A 70 4.77 1.73 -5.68
N LEU A 71 3.66 2.21 -5.12
CA LEU A 71 2.31 1.92 -5.55
C LEU A 71 1.52 3.22 -5.65
N ALA A 72 0.92 3.48 -6.80
CA ALA A 72 -0.02 4.58 -7.00
C ALA A 72 -1.42 4.01 -7.23
N VAL A 73 -2.40 4.48 -6.49
CA VAL A 73 -3.77 3.97 -6.51
C VAL A 73 -4.70 5.02 -7.07
N TYR A 74 -5.44 4.67 -8.11
CA TYR A 74 -6.38 5.55 -8.80
C TYR A 74 -7.80 5.03 -8.68
N ASN A 75 -8.76 5.94 -8.61
CA ASN A 75 -10.16 5.57 -8.80
C ASN A 75 -10.50 5.42 -10.29
N ASN A 76 -11.73 5.03 -10.59
CA ASN A 76 -12.25 4.85 -11.95
C ASN A 76 -12.28 6.15 -12.78
N LEU A 77 -12.08 7.32 -12.17
CA LEU A 77 -12.00 8.62 -12.86
C LEU A 77 -10.55 9.03 -13.19
N GLY A 78 -9.54 8.24 -12.77
CA GLY A 78 -8.13 8.58 -12.93
C GLY A 78 -7.62 9.58 -11.88
N ILE A 79 -8.33 9.71 -10.75
CA ILE A 79 -7.89 10.55 -9.63
C ILE A 79 -7.02 9.70 -8.71
N LEU A 80 -5.81 10.16 -8.42
CA LEU A 80 -4.90 9.53 -7.46
C LEU A 80 -5.56 9.54 -6.07
N LYS A 81 -5.66 8.39 -5.44
CA LYS A 81 -6.30 8.20 -4.13
C LYS A 81 -5.29 7.94 -3.03
N ALA A 82 -4.19 7.29 -3.36
CA ALA A 82 -3.08 7.09 -2.45
C ALA A 82 -1.78 6.82 -3.22
N TYR A 83 -0.69 7.15 -2.56
CA TYR A 83 0.66 6.81 -2.98
C TYR A 83 1.38 6.14 -1.83
N GLU A 84 2.00 5.00 -2.12
CA GLU A 84 2.80 4.24 -1.17
C GLU A 84 4.24 4.19 -1.65
N LEU A 85 5.17 4.28 -0.71
CA LEU A 85 6.59 4.15 -0.97
C LEU A 85 7.22 3.22 0.06
N GLU A 86 7.92 2.18 -0.40
CA GLU A 86 8.70 1.32 0.49
C GLU A 86 9.78 2.12 1.21
N ILE A 87 9.90 1.91 2.51
CA ILE A 87 10.90 2.58 3.34
C ILE A 87 11.62 1.56 4.23
N PRO A 88 12.88 1.80 4.60
CA PRO A 88 13.56 0.97 5.59
C PRO A 88 13.02 1.21 7.02
N LEU A 89 13.16 0.22 7.88
CA LEU A 89 12.67 0.24 9.27
C LEU A 89 13.09 1.50 10.05
N ASN A 90 14.29 2.00 9.82
CA ASN A 90 14.83 3.18 10.52
C ASN A 90 14.16 4.51 10.10
N GLN A 91 13.35 4.51 9.07
CA GLN A 91 12.54 5.67 8.65
C GLN A 91 11.14 5.67 9.27
N LEU A 92 10.72 4.57 9.91
CA LEU A 92 9.50 4.61 10.73
C LEU A 92 9.69 5.54 11.93
N PRO A 93 8.60 6.18 12.40
CA PRO A 93 8.61 6.86 13.69
C PRO A 93 9.06 5.93 14.83
N LEU A 94 9.85 6.43 15.77
CA LEU A 94 10.43 5.64 16.84
C LEU A 94 9.38 4.85 17.65
N LYS A 95 8.18 5.41 17.80
CA LYS A 95 7.08 4.74 18.50
C LYS A 95 6.63 3.48 17.79
N ALA A 96 6.53 3.50 16.45
CA ALA A 96 6.20 2.34 15.64
C ALA A 96 7.33 1.29 15.67
N GLN A 97 8.61 1.73 15.56
CA GLN A 97 9.75 0.82 15.70
C GLN A 97 9.74 0.07 17.03
N ASN A 98 9.49 0.79 18.13
CA ASN A 98 9.42 0.20 19.48
C ASN A 98 8.24 -0.77 19.61
N TYR A 99 7.09 -0.43 19.04
CA TYR A 99 5.93 -1.33 19.01
C TYR A 99 6.26 -2.64 18.28
N LEU A 100 6.85 -2.55 17.08
CA LEU A 100 7.24 -3.73 16.32
C LEU A 100 8.26 -4.58 17.08
N LYS A 101 9.31 -3.98 17.60
CA LYS A 101 10.35 -4.68 18.37
C LYS A 101 9.79 -5.42 19.59
N LYS A 102 8.78 -4.85 20.24
CA LYS A 102 8.15 -5.45 21.43
C LYS A 102 7.24 -6.62 21.09
N ASN A 103 6.52 -6.55 19.96
CA ASN A 103 5.42 -7.46 19.68
C ASN A 103 5.74 -8.51 18.60
N TYR A 104 6.79 -8.30 17.80
CA TYR A 104 7.11 -9.16 16.66
C TYR A 104 8.61 -9.43 16.55
N PRO A 105 9.01 -10.67 16.23
CA PRO A 105 10.40 -10.95 15.87
C PRO A 105 10.75 -10.26 14.54
N ALA A 106 12.00 -9.81 14.39
CA ALA A 106 12.42 -9.07 13.19
C ALA A 106 12.12 -9.80 11.86
N LYS A 107 12.21 -11.14 11.86
CA LYS A 107 11.91 -11.99 10.69
C LYS A 107 10.43 -11.97 10.26
N ALA A 108 9.53 -11.57 11.17
CA ALA A 108 8.10 -11.47 10.87
C ALA A 108 7.78 -10.23 10.02
N VAL A 109 8.57 -9.17 10.13
CA VAL A 109 8.41 -7.95 9.32
C VAL A 109 8.89 -8.23 7.90
N LYS A 110 8.00 -8.06 6.92
CA LYS A 110 8.27 -8.37 5.51
C LYS A 110 8.52 -7.12 4.69
N GLU A 111 7.69 -6.12 4.87
CA GLU A 111 7.78 -4.86 4.14
C GLU A 111 7.26 -3.71 5.01
N ILE A 112 7.70 -2.52 4.68
CA ILE A 112 7.33 -1.30 5.40
C ILE A 112 7.13 -0.22 4.34
N ALA A 113 5.99 0.47 4.41
CA ALA A 113 5.70 1.57 3.51
C ALA A 113 5.20 2.81 4.25
N VAL A 114 5.51 3.97 3.71
CA VAL A 114 4.79 5.21 4.00
C VAL A 114 3.68 5.37 3.00
N VAL A 115 2.49 5.71 3.47
CA VAL A 115 1.28 5.90 2.64
C VAL A 115 0.80 7.33 2.80
N VAL A 116 0.52 7.99 1.68
CA VAL A 116 -0.09 9.33 1.64
C VAL A 116 -1.38 9.24 0.84
N ASP A 117 -2.51 9.57 1.45
CA ASP A 117 -3.81 9.57 0.79
C ASP A 117 -4.11 10.89 0.04
N ASP A 118 -5.22 10.94 -0.69
CA ASP A 118 -5.68 12.10 -1.46
C ASP A 118 -6.08 13.32 -0.59
N LYS A 119 -6.08 13.15 0.74
CA LYS A 119 -6.31 14.21 1.73
C LYS A 119 -5.01 14.62 2.41
N SER A 120 -3.86 14.17 1.90
CA SER A 120 -2.54 14.39 2.49
C SER A 120 -2.38 13.82 3.91
N LYS A 121 -3.20 12.83 4.28
CA LYS A 121 -3.01 12.08 5.52
C LYS A 121 -1.87 11.09 5.31
N THR A 122 -0.88 11.14 6.19
CA THR A 122 0.23 10.19 6.20
C THR A 122 -0.01 9.10 7.23
N THR A 123 0.18 7.84 6.82
CA THR A 123 0.22 6.66 7.68
C THR A 123 1.43 5.81 7.31
N TYR A 124 1.73 4.83 8.15
CA TYR A 124 2.76 3.82 7.86
C TYR A 124 2.12 2.45 7.92
N GLU A 125 2.41 1.63 6.94
CA GLU A 125 1.92 0.25 6.86
C GLU A 125 3.09 -0.72 6.97
N VAL A 126 2.92 -1.76 7.79
CA VAL A 126 3.94 -2.77 8.03
C VAL A 126 3.35 -4.15 7.81
N GLY A 127 3.80 -4.82 6.76
CA GLY A 127 3.45 -6.21 6.45
C GLY A 127 4.12 -7.18 7.42
N ILE A 128 3.32 -8.00 8.10
CA ILE A 128 3.77 -9.00 9.08
C ILE A 128 3.33 -10.38 8.63
N GLU A 129 4.23 -11.36 8.73
CA GLU A 129 3.90 -12.78 8.63
C GLU A 129 3.92 -13.41 10.03
N LYS A 130 2.80 -13.99 10.45
CA LYS A 130 2.68 -14.70 11.70
C LYS A 130 1.84 -15.97 11.50
N GLU A 131 2.37 -17.13 11.91
CA GLU A 131 1.66 -18.42 11.82
C GLU A 131 1.15 -18.74 10.41
N SER A 132 1.96 -18.44 9.38
CA SER A 132 1.63 -18.58 7.96
C SER A 132 0.45 -17.71 7.47
N LYS A 133 0.09 -16.70 8.25
CA LYS A 133 -0.89 -15.68 7.88
C LYS A 133 -0.20 -14.33 7.71
N PHE A 134 -0.77 -13.50 6.86
CA PHE A 134 -0.26 -12.16 6.61
C PHE A 134 -1.18 -11.12 7.23
N TYR A 135 -0.57 -10.08 7.77
CA TYR A 135 -1.27 -8.95 8.39
C TYR A 135 -0.62 -7.65 7.99
N ASP A 136 -1.42 -6.60 7.84
CA ASP A 136 -0.94 -5.23 7.80
C ASP A 136 -1.20 -4.56 9.14
N ILE A 137 -0.14 -3.97 9.69
CA ILE A 137 -0.23 -3.12 10.86
C ILE A 137 -0.12 -1.68 10.39
N VAL A 138 -1.14 -0.90 10.69
CA VAL A 138 -1.19 0.53 10.35
C VAL A 138 -0.83 1.37 11.56
N PHE A 139 0.06 2.34 11.35
CA PHE A 139 0.43 3.36 12.31
C PHE A 139 0.06 4.74 11.79
N ASP A 140 -0.32 5.63 12.70
CA ASP A 140 -0.52 7.04 12.39
C ASP A 140 0.82 7.74 12.05
N LYS A 141 0.76 9.00 11.60
CA LYS A 141 1.95 9.80 11.26
C LYS A 141 2.98 9.94 12.38
N ASN A 142 2.61 9.74 13.63
CA ASN A 142 3.48 9.82 14.80
C ASN A 142 3.95 8.43 15.27
N GLY A 143 3.59 7.37 14.54
CA GLY A 143 3.90 5.98 14.88
C GLY A 143 2.99 5.38 15.95
N GLY A 144 1.84 5.99 16.25
CA GLY A 144 0.81 5.39 17.09
C GLY A 144 0.14 4.24 16.35
N PHE A 145 -0.04 3.10 17.04
CA PHE A 145 -0.81 1.97 16.50
C PHE A 145 -2.26 2.40 16.24
N ASP A 146 -2.76 2.09 15.06
CA ASP A 146 -4.14 2.38 14.64
C ASP A 146 -4.95 1.09 14.51
N VAL A 147 -4.53 0.18 13.64
CA VAL A 147 -5.24 -1.07 13.39
C VAL A 147 -4.30 -2.17 12.89
N ILE A 148 -4.74 -3.42 13.03
CA ILE A 148 -4.18 -4.60 12.37
C ILE A 148 -5.27 -5.24 11.51
N VAL A 149 -4.93 -5.59 10.27
CA VAL A 149 -5.83 -6.22 9.30
C VAL A 149 -5.22 -7.53 8.84
N GLU A 150 -5.96 -8.62 8.97
CA GLU A 150 -5.57 -9.91 8.38
C GLU A 150 -5.81 -9.86 6.87
N LYS A 151 -4.86 -10.37 6.11
CA LYS A 151 -4.96 -10.52 4.65
C LYS A 151 -5.35 -11.94 4.29
N ASP A 152 -6.26 -12.07 3.35
CA ASP A 152 -6.66 -13.36 2.77
C ASP A 152 -5.61 -13.91 1.80
#